data_b68e6d21a4f19b99c08cdc6876d1b93c
#
_entry.id   b68e6d21a4f19b99c08cdc6876d1b93c
#
_cell.length_a   1.000
_cell.length_b   1.000
_cell.length_c   1.000
_cell.angle_alpha   90.00
_cell.angle_beta   90.00
_cell.angle_gamma   90.00
#
_symmetry.space_group_name_H-M   'P 1'
#
loop_
_entity.id
_entity.type
_entity.pdbx_description
1 polymer ?
#
loop_
_entity_poly.entity_id
_entity_poly.type
_entity_poly.pdbx_seq_one_letter_code
_entity_poly.pdbx_strand_id
1 'polypeptide(L)'
;MIRIAMVVFSRYPADTRVRREAEALVQSGMSVDVICIKNPEELSYEEFNRVCVHRINISHKRTGLLQYGWEYGYFIVAAALKLSSLFIKKRFDLVHVHNMPEILVFSALLPKMAGAKIVLDLHDPMPELYATKFGRSFMHPAIRVLKRLEKISIGFADLVLTPNISFRNLFMSRGCPQSKIHIVMNSPVESIYEEKNIDARFLEPVAAKSFRVMYNGYITEHNGLDVAIKAVALLKDRIPNIILNVYGEGNFTDYCLEFAKDQGLNDSFKFHGLVSPEVITAAIHTSHVGVVPNRANPFTSLNFPTRIFEFLIQEKPVIAPKTQGIKDYFDEDTIHFFDPGNPESLAEKLMEIHSDPQRASQVVEKGIKVYKRFRWASQRENLVNLVRDLAAVSV
;
A
#
# COMPACT_ATOMS: atom_id res chain seq x y z
N MET A 1 -10.72 19.25 -22.09
CA MET A 1 -10.79 18.05 -21.23
C MET A 1 -9.40 17.42 -21.20
N ILE A 2 -8.77 17.30 -20.04
CA ILE A 2 -7.43 16.70 -19.89
C ILE A 2 -7.54 15.18 -20.15
N ARG A 3 -6.67 14.65 -21.01
CA ARG A 3 -6.59 13.24 -21.39
C ARG A 3 -5.33 12.62 -20.79
N ILE A 4 -5.50 11.56 -20.02
CA ILE A 4 -4.44 10.92 -19.25
C ILE A 4 -4.30 9.47 -19.68
N ALA A 5 -3.07 9.01 -19.94
CA ALA A 5 -2.76 7.60 -20.00
C ALA A 5 -2.06 7.18 -18.71
N MET A 6 -2.55 6.15 -18.04
CA MET A 6 -1.89 5.53 -16.88
C MET A 6 -1.23 4.23 -17.34
N VAL A 7 0.00 3.97 -16.90
CA VAL A 7 0.73 2.74 -17.23
C VAL A 7 1.19 2.07 -15.95
N VAL A 8 0.82 0.80 -15.76
CA VAL A 8 1.14 0.08 -14.54
C VAL A 8 1.41 -1.40 -14.80
N PHE A 9 2.45 -1.95 -14.17
CA PHE A 9 2.76 -3.38 -14.19
C PHE A 9 1.99 -4.12 -13.08
N SER A 10 0.68 -3.96 -13.06
CA SER A 10 -0.25 -4.64 -12.16
C SER A 10 -1.58 -4.92 -12.87
N ARG A 11 -2.55 -5.48 -12.16
CA ARG A 11 -3.88 -5.79 -12.68
C ARG A 11 -4.87 -4.68 -12.30
N TYR A 12 -5.59 -4.17 -13.27
CA TYR A 12 -6.66 -3.21 -13.06
C TYR A 12 -8.03 -3.89 -13.30
N PRO A 13 -9.02 -3.74 -12.41
CA PRO A 13 -9.12 -2.82 -11.24
C PRO A 13 -8.64 -3.39 -9.89
N ALA A 14 -7.96 -4.54 -9.88
CA ALA A 14 -7.52 -5.21 -8.65
C ALA A 14 -6.47 -4.40 -7.86
N ASP A 15 -5.62 -3.61 -8.53
CA ASP A 15 -4.74 -2.65 -7.86
C ASP A 15 -5.56 -1.47 -7.35
N THR A 16 -5.91 -1.53 -6.07
CA THR A 16 -6.82 -0.56 -5.43
C THR A 16 -6.28 0.87 -5.42
N ARG A 17 -4.96 1.05 -5.45
CA ARG A 17 -4.31 2.35 -5.48
C ARG A 17 -4.47 3.00 -6.85
N VAL A 18 -4.04 2.32 -7.91
CA VAL A 18 -4.17 2.80 -9.29
C VAL A 18 -5.63 3.03 -9.65
N ARG A 19 -6.52 2.11 -9.21
CA ARG A 19 -7.96 2.25 -9.40
C ARG A 19 -8.50 3.53 -8.76
N ARG A 20 -8.18 3.78 -7.51
CA ARG A 20 -8.64 4.94 -6.77
C ARG A 20 -8.19 6.25 -7.40
N GLU A 21 -6.94 6.33 -7.86
CA GLU A 21 -6.40 7.51 -8.56
C GLU A 21 -7.06 7.70 -9.92
N ALA A 22 -7.21 6.65 -10.73
CA ALA A 22 -7.88 6.71 -12.02
C ALA A 22 -9.34 7.17 -11.89
N GLU A 23 -10.09 6.59 -10.94
CA GLU A 23 -11.47 6.95 -10.67
C GLU A 23 -11.58 8.40 -10.16
N ALA A 24 -10.65 8.88 -9.32
CA ALA A 24 -10.61 10.26 -8.84
C ALA A 24 -10.42 11.27 -9.98
N LEU A 25 -9.53 10.99 -10.92
CA LEU A 25 -9.29 11.83 -12.11
C LEU A 25 -10.52 11.85 -13.02
N VAL A 26 -11.15 10.70 -13.27
CA VAL A 26 -12.40 10.61 -14.07
C VAL A 26 -13.55 11.38 -13.41
N GLN A 27 -13.73 11.24 -12.08
CA GLN A 27 -14.75 11.97 -11.33
C GLN A 27 -14.53 13.49 -11.37
N SER A 28 -13.29 13.92 -11.61
CA SER A 28 -12.91 15.33 -11.74
C SER A 28 -13.02 15.87 -13.17
N GLY A 29 -13.64 15.12 -14.08
CA GLY A 29 -13.93 15.52 -15.47
C GLY A 29 -12.76 15.29 -16.46
N MET A 30 -11.79 14.44 -16.10
CA MET A 30 -10.69 14.05 -16.98
C MET A 30 -11.02 12.72 -17.68
N SER A 31 -10.37 12.44 -18.81
CA SER A 31 -10.45 11.15 -19.50
C SER A 31 -9.23 10.31 -19.16
N VAL A 32 -9.41 9.06 -18.72
CA VAL A 32 -8.33 8.17 -18.30
C VAL A 32 -8.35 6.87 -19.07
N ASP A 33 -7.21 6.53 -19.68
CA ASP A 33 -6.91 5.23 -20.29
C ASP A 33 -5.84 4.53 -19.45
N VAL A 34 -6.10 3.31 -18.95
CA VAL A 34 -5.15 2.53 -18.16
C VAL A 34 -4.57 1.40 -19.01
N ILE A 35 -3.25 1.30 -19.08
CA ILE A 35 -2.51 0.18 -19.70
C ILE A 35 -1.96 -0.70 -18.58
N CYS A 36 -2.38 -1.96 -18.51
CA CYS A 36 -2.10 -2.88 -17.41
C CYS A 36 -1.91 -4.32 -17.87
N ILE A 37 -1.65 -5.24 -16.93
CA ILE A 37 -1.52 -6.68 -17.19
C ILE A 37 -2.90 -7.32 -17.34
N LYS A 38 -3.02 -8.30 -18.25
CA LYS A 38 -4.22 -9.10 -18.50
C LYS A 38 -4.23 -10.38 -17.66
N ASN A 39 -5.37 -10.69 -17.02
CA ASN A 39 -5.67 -12.06 -16.60
C ASN A 39 -6.13 -12.91 -17.80
N PRO A 40 -5.95 -14.24 -17.75
CA PRO A 40 -6.37 -15.11 -18.87
C PRO A 40 -7.82 -14.93 -19.28
N GLU A 41 -8.73 -14.76 -18.34
CA GLU A 41 -10.18 -14.67 -18.55
C GLU A 41 -10.69 -13.25 -18.83
N GLU A 42 -9.85 -12.22 -18.66
CA GLU A 42 -10.26 -10.82 -18.88
C GLU A 42 -10.24 -10.44 -20.36
N LEU A 43 -11.03 -9.45 -20.74
CA LEU A 43 -10.98 -8.85 -22.06
C LEU A 43 -9.71 -8.01 -22.24
N SER A 44 -9.18 -7.94 -23.47
CA SER A 44 -8.02 -7.09 -23.78
C SER A 44 -8.35 -5.59 -23.72
N TYR A 45 -9.64 -5.25 -23.82
CA TYR A 45 -10.18 -3.90 -23.68
C TYR A 45 -11.56 -3.98 -23.02
N GLU A 46 -11.80 -3.10 -22.07
CA GLU A 46 -13.12 -2.83 -21.49
C GLU A 46 -13.18 -1.39 -20.93
N GLU A 47 -14.38 -0.92 -20.64
CA GLU A 47 -14.60 0.27 -19.86
C GLU A 47 -15.08 -0.12 -18.45
N PHE A 48 -14.35 0.32 -17.43
CA PHE A 48 -14.66 0.07 -16.03
C PHE A 48 -14.77 1.40 -15.27
N ASN A 49 -15.94 1.72 -14.73
CA ASN A 49 -16.20 2.98 -14.03
C ASN A 49 -15.76 4.23 -14.83
N ARG A 50 -16.04 4.25 -16.14
CA ARG A 50 -15.65 5.31 -17.08
C ARG A 50 -14.14 5.42 -17.33
N VAL A 51 -13.35 4.45 -16.91
CA VAL A 51 -11.93 4.29 -17.22
C VAL A 51 -11.79 3.31 -18.39
N CYS A 52 -11.09 3.70 -19.45
CA CYS A 52 -10.77 2.82 -20.58
C CYS A 52 -9.58 1.91 -20.20
N VAL A 53 -9.80 0.61 -20.09
CA VAL A 53 -8.79 -0.36 -19.66
C VAL A 53 -8.24 -1.11 -20.87
N HIS A 54 -6.92 -1.02 -21.08
CA HIS A 54 -6.18 -1.71 -22.13
C HIS A 54 -5.23 -2.73 -21.51
N ARG A 55 -5.47 -4.02 -21.70
CA ARG A 55 -4.70 -5.08 -21.07
C ARG A 55 -3.69 -5.71 -22.01
N ILE A 56 -2.47 -5.90 -21.54
CA ILE A 56 -1.37 -6.58 -22.23
C ILE A 56 -1.30 -8.01 -21.72
N ASN A 57 -1.34 -8.97 -22.64
CA ASN A 57 -1.20 -10.38 -22.29
C ASN A 57 0.25 -10.70 -21.98
N ILE A 58 0.51 -11.14 -20.73
CA ILE A 58 1.83 -11.56 -20.27
C ILE A 58 1.68 -12.80 -19.40
N SER A 59 2.51 -13.81 -19.65
CA SER A 59 2.59 -14.99 -18.80
C SER A 59 3.39 -14.65 -17.55
N HIS A 60 2.70 -14.35 -16.46
CA HIS A 60 3.31 -13.93 -15.19
C HIS A 60 3.61 -15.15 -14.30
N LYS A 61 4.77 -15.79 -14.54
CA LYS A 61 5.28 -16.92 -13.73
C LYS A 61 6.46 -16.42 -12.87
N ARG A 62 6.23 -16.13 -11.60
CA ARG A 62 7.23 -15.59 -10.66
C ARG A 62 8.30 -16.61 -10.23
N THR A 63 9.09 -17.17 -11.14
CA THR A 63 10.03 -18.28 -10.90
C THR A 63 11.52 -17.90 -10.95
N GLY A 64 11.91 -16.65 -10.68
CA GLY A 64 13.34 -16.27 -10.56
C GLY A 64 13.68 -14.90 -11.12
N LEU A 65 14.89 -14.39 -10.77
CA LEU A 65 15.33 -13.01 -11.12
C LEU A 65 15.43 -12.76 -12.64
N LEU A 66 15.89 -13.72 -13.41
CA LEU A 66 15.99 -13.58 -14.87
C LEU A 66 14.61 -13.47 -15.51
N GLN A 67 13.64 -14.21 -15.00
CA GLN A 67 12.26 -14.16 -15.50
C GLN A 67 11.59 -12.82 -15.15
N TYR A 68 11.83 -12.26 -13.96
CA TYR A 68 11.40 -10.90 -13.64
C TYR A 68 11.96 -9.87 -14.62
N GLY A 69 13.25 -9.96 -14.94
CA GLY A 69 13.90 -9.07 -15.92
C GLY A 69 13.26 -9.18 -17.30
N TRP A 70 12.98 -10.40 -17.75
CA TRP A 70 12.31 -10.65 -19.04
C TRP A 70 10.86 -10.12 -19.05
N GLU A 71 10.09 -10.40 -18.01
CA GLU A 71 8.69 -9.95 -17.89
C GLU A 71 8.60 -8.41 -17.88
N TYR A 72 9.47 -7.74 -17.13
CA TYR A 72 9.56 -6.29 -17.13
C TYR A 72 9.96 -5.74 -18.51
N GLY A 73 10.99 -6.30 -19.13
CA GLY A 73 11.46 -5.87 -20.46
C GLY A 73 10.36 -6.02 -21.52
N TYR A 74 9.69 -7.17 -21.55
CA TYR A 74 8.57 -7.41 -22.44
C TYR A 74 7.43 -6.42 -22.22
N PHE A 75 7.02 -6.22 -20.94
CA PHE A 75 5.93 -5.30 -20.63
C PHE A 75 6.26 -3.87 -21.00
N ILE A 76 7.47 -3.40 -20.73
CA ILE A 76 7.90 -2.03 -21.09
C ILE A 76 7.77 -1.82 -22.60
N VAL A 77 8.26 -2.74 -23.41
CA VAL A 77 8.16 -2.64 -24.88
C VAL A 77 6.71 -2.71 -25.33
N ALA A 78 5.93 -3.66 -24.84
CA ALA A 78 4.52 -3.81 -25.20
C ALA A 78 3.68 -2.60 -24.76
N ALA A 79 3.94 -2.05 -23.57
CA ALA A 79 3.29 -0.84 -23.08
C ALA A 79 3.69 0.39 -23.91
N ALA A 80 4.96 0.51 -24.31
CA ALA A 80 5.43 1.59 -25.18
C ALA A 80 4.73 1.56 -26.56
N LEU A 81 4.62 0.38 -27.17
CA LEU A 81 3.91 0.20 -28.45
C LEU A 81 2.41 0.50 -28.32
N LYS A 82 1.77 -0.03 -27.26
CA LYS A 82 0.34 0.22 -27.00
C LYS A 82 0.07 1.70 -26.72
N LEU A 83 0.85 2.30 -25.84
CA LEU A 83 0.73 3.72 -25.50
C LEU A 83 0.96 4.63 -26.73
N SER A 84 1.98 4.35 -27.54
CA SER A 84 2.26 5.08 -28.78
C SER A 84 1.11 4.97 -29.78
N SER A 85 0.55 3.78 -29.98
CA SER A 85 -0.62 3.56 -30.83
C SER A 85 -1.86 4.32 -30.35
N LEU A 86 -2.11 4.34 -29.04
CA LEU A 86 -3.21 5.12 -28.46
C LEU A 86 -2.96 6.61 -28.55
N PHE A 87 -1.72 7.05 -28.33
CA PHE A 87 -1.33 8.47 -28.40
C PHE A 87 -1.53 9.07 -29.79
N ILE A 88 -1.21 8.32 -30.84
CA ILE A 88 -1.43 8.78 -32.22
C ILE A 88 -2.93 9.02 -32.48
N LYS A 89 -3.81 8.20 -31.90
CA LYS A 89 -5.26 8.27 -32.10
C LYS A 89 -5.94 9.33 -31.22
N LYS A 90 -5.56 9.41 -29.95
CA LYS A 90 -6.28 10.20 -28.94
C LYS A 90 -5.54 11.46 -28.47
N ARG A 91 -4.21 11.51 -28.61
CA ARG A 91 -3.34 12.52 -27.98
C ARG A 91 -3.59 12.63 -26.48
N PHE A 92 -2.65 12.28 -25.67
CA PHE A 92 -2.70 12.45 -24.21
C PHE A 92 -1.95 13.73 -23.83
N ASP A 93 -2.51 14.50 -22.92
CA ASP A 93 -1.86 15.67 -22.33
C ASP A 93 -0.82 15.24 -21.30
N LEU A 94 -1.07 14.08 -20.64
CA LEU A 94 -0.26 13.56 -19.57
C LEU A 94 -0.19 12.03 -19.59
N VAL A 95 1.00 11.51 -19.26
CA VAL A 95 1.20 10.06 -19.02
C VAL A 95 1.62 9.88 -17.56
N HIS A 96 0.83 9.13 -16.80
CA HIS A 96 1.06 8.79 -15.39
C HIS A 96 1.55 7.35 -15.29
N VAL A 97 2.82 7.16 -14.92
CA VAL A 97 3.46 5.85 -14.86
C VAL A 97 3.69 5.46 -13.40
N HIS A 98 3.16 4.30 -13.03
CA HIS A 98 3.33 3.74 -11.69
C HIS A 98 4.51 2.77 -11.65
N ASN A 99 5.40 2.90 -10.67
CA ASN A 99 6.42 1.88 -10.44
C ASN A 99 5.75 0.63 -9.79
N MET A 100 6.27 -0.58 -9.81
CA MET A 100 7.57 -1.03 -10.27
C MET A 100 7.47 -1.67 -11.65
N PRO A 101 8.53 -1.64 -12.46
CA PRO A 101 9.83 -1.00 -12.23
C PRO A 101 9.82 0.49 -12.61
N GLU A 102 10.74 1.31 -12.04
CA GLU A 102 10.83 2.74 -12.34
C GLU A 102 11.10 3.02 -13.82
N ILE A 103 11.89 2.16 -14.48
CA ILE A 103 12.20 2.26 -15.91
C ILE A 103 10.98 2.10 -16.82
N LEU A 104 9.82 1.68 -16.29
CA LEU A 104 8.56 1.67 -17.02
C LEU A 104 8.19 3.06 -17.56
N VAL A 105 8.69 4.12 -16.91
CA VAL A 105 8.47 5.51 -17.35
C VAL A 105 8.96 5.76 -18.79
N PHE A 106 9.94 5.01 -19.28
CA PHE A 106 10.43 5.14 -20.65
C PHE A 106 9.46 4.59 -21.71
N SER A 107 8.40 3.87 -21.32
CA SER A 107 7.29 3.56 -22.23
C SER A 107 6.60 4.81 -22.76
N ALA A 108 6.72 5.94 -22.04
CA ALA A 108 6.17 7.25 -22.42
C ALA A 108 7.11 8.11 -23.29
N LEU A 109 8.18 7.55 -23.87
CA LEU A 109 9.17 8.32 -24.63
C LEU A 109 8.54 9.08 -25.82
N LEU A 110 7.72 8.40 -26.64
CA LEU A 110 7.06 9.03 -27.79
C LEU A 110 6.05 10.13 -27.37
N PRO A 111 5.13 9.89 -26.42
CA PRO A 111 4.28 10.95 -25.88
C PRO A 111 5.07 12.16 -25.35
N LYS A 112 6.16 11.92 -24.60
CA LYS A 112 7.01 13.00 -24.08
C LYS A 112 7.65 13.83 -25.18
N MET A 113 8.23 13.19 -26.20
CA MET A 113 8.80 13.90 -27.36
C MET A 113 7.74 14.73 -28.12
N ALA A 114 6.49 14.31 -28.04
CA ALA A 114 5.36 15.00 -28.66
C ALA A 114 4.67 16.02 -27.72
N GLY A 115 5.26 16.34 -26.56
CA GLY A 115 4.84 17.39 -25.64
C GLY A 115 3.97 16.95 -24.45
N ALA A 116 3.62 15.66 -24.33
CA ALA A 116 2.91 15.16 -23.16
C ALA A 116 3.77 15.27 -21.90
N LYS A 117 3.15 15.65 -20.77
CA LYS A 117 3.80 15.67 -19.46
C LYS A 117 3.87 14.28 -18.85
N ILE A 118 4.92 14.00 -18.11
CA ILE A 118 5.16 12.69 -17.51
C ILE A 118 5.13 12.78 -15.99
N VAL A 119 4.24 12.03 -15.38
CA VAL A 119 4.18 11.78 -13.95
C VAL A 119 4.78 10.40 -13.68
N LEU A 120 5.74 10.33 -12.76
CA LEU A 120 6.28 9.08 -12.24
C LEU A 120 5.83 8.91 -10.79
N ASP A 121 5.03 7.90 -10.54
CA ASP A 121 4.52 7.60 -9.21
C ASP A 121 5.36 6.47 -8.57
N LEU A 122 6.15 6.86 -7.58
CA LEU A 122 7.10 6.01 -6.85
C LEU A 122 6.46 5.51 -5.56
N HIS A 123 5.74 4.40 -5.65
CA HIS A 123 5.05 3.79 -4.51
C HIS A 123 6.00 3.13 -3.51
N ASP A 124 7.03 2.47 -4.03
CA ASP A 124 8.03 1.74 -3.24
C ASP A 124 9.44 2.03 -3.79
N PRO A 125 10.42 2.31 -2.93
CA PRO A 125 11.82 2.45 -3.34
C PRO A 125 12.41 1.07 -3.66
N MET A 126 12.57 0.77 -4.95
CA MET A 126 13.08 -0.54 -5.43
C MET A 126 14.40 -0.97 -4.81
N PRO A 127 15.41 -0.10 -4.60
CA PRO A 127 16.66 -0.50 -3.95
C PRO A 127 16.47 -1.06 -2.55
N GLU A 128 15.61 -0.43 -1.72
CA GLU A 128 15.29 -0.85 -0.35
C GLU A 128 14.49 -2.14 -0.34
N LEU A 129 13.48 -2.21 -1.21
CA LEU A 129 12.67 -3.42 -1.35
C LEU A 129 13.50 -4.61 -1.82
N TYR A 130 14.42 -4.41 -2.78
CA TYR A 130 15.34 -5.45 -3.23
C TYR A 130 16.29 -5.90 -2.12
N ALA A 131 16.87 -4.95 -1.37
CA ALA A 131 17.73 -5.25 -0.24
C ALA A 131 17.00 -6.10 0.80
N THR A 132 15.77 -5.73 1.13
CA THR A 132 14.91 -6.45 2.09
C THR A 132 14.55 -7.85 1.58
N LYS A 133 14.04 -7.95 0.35
CA LYS A 133 13.54 -9.21 -0.22
C LYS A 133 14.63 -10.27 -0.42
N PHE A 134 15.84 -9.85 -0.75
CA PHE A 134 16.95 -10.75 -1.07
C PHE A 134 18.06 -10.74 -0.01
N GLY A 135 17.89 -10.09 1.13
CA GLY A 135 18.88 -10.00 2.21
C GLY A 135 20.21 -9.39 1.74
N ARG A 136 20.18 -8.43 0.79
CA ARG A 136 21.40 -7.89 0.18
C ARG A 136 21.85 -6.58 0.84
N SER A 137 23.17 -6.48 1.06
CA SER A 137 23.78 -5.22 1.49
C SER A 137 23.61 -4.11 0.45
N PHE A 138 23.49 -2.86 0.88
CA PHE A 138 23.47 -1.68 0.00
C PHE A 138 24.71 -1.50 -0.88
N MET A 139 25.78 -2.21 -0.57
CA MET A 139 27.00 -2.26 -1.40
C MET A 139 26.87 -3.20 -2.61
N HIS A 140 25.81 -4.03 -2.66
CA HIS A 140 25.63 -4.99 -3.74
C HIS A 140 25.48 -4.28 -5.10
N PRO A 141 26.18 -4.77 -6.17
CA PRO A 141 26.16 -4.12 -7.50
C PRO A 141 24.75 -3.88 -8.07
N ALA A 142 23.84 -4.84 -7.90
CA ALA A 142 22.45 -4.69 -8.35
C ALA A 142 21.75 -3.47 -7.72
N ILE A 143 21.98 -3.22 -6.42
CA ILE A 143 21.36 -2.06 -5.74
C ILE A 143 21.95 -0.74 -6.29
N ARG A 144 23.25 -0.70 -6.63
CA ARG A 144 23.85 0.46 -7.29
C ARG A 144 23.24 0.71 -8.68
N VAL A 145 22.96 -0.36 -9.43
CA VAL A 145 22.26 -0.26 -10.72
C VAL A 145 20.84 0.27 -10.52
N LEU A 146 20.07 -0.30 -9.58
CA LEU A 146 18.71 0.15 -9.27
C LEU A 146 18.67 1.64 -8.90
N LYS A 147 19.59 2.12 -8.04
CA LYS A 147 19.70 3.56 -7.70
C LYS A 147 20.00 4.45 -8.91
N ARG A 148 20.80 3.96 -9.87
CA ARG A 148 21.05 4.70 -11.12
C ARG A 148 19.80 4.74 -12.01
N LEU A 149 19.10 3.62 -12.16
CA LEU A 149 17.86 3.53 -12.92
C LEU A 149 16.77 4.42 -12.30
N GLU A 150 16.60 4.41 -10.98
CA GLU A 150 15.73 5.32 -10.23
C GLU A 150 16.06 6.78 -10.57
N LYS A 151 17.33 7.19 -10.47
CA LYS A 151 17.76 8.57 -10.75
C LYS A 151 17.47 8.99 -12.20
N ILE A 152 17.73 8.11 -13.18
CA ILE A 152 17.44 8.39 -14.60
C ILE A 152 15.94 8.49 -14.84
N SER A 153 15.14 7.61 -14.23
CA SER A 153 13.68 7.62 -14.33
C SER A 153 13.07 8.89 -13.72
N ILE A 154 13.56 9.31 -12.54
CA ILE A 154 13.20 10.59 -11.91
C ILE A 154 13.59 11.76 -12.83
N GLY A 155 14.77 11.72 -13.44
CA GLY A 155 15.22 12.74 -14.40
C GLY A 155 14.29 12.88 -15.60
N PHE A 156 13.77 11.77 -16.10
CA PHE A 156 12.88 11.70 -17.25
C PHE A 156 11.47 12.28 -16.95
N ALA A 157 10.93 12.09 -15.75
CA ALA A 157 9.60 12.59 -15.39
C ALA A 157 9.56 14.12 -15.26
N ASP A 158 8.40 14.73 -15.39
CA ASP A 158 8.15 16.15 -15.13
C ASP A 158 7.66 16.38 -13.70
N LEU A 159 6.92 15.41 -13.15
CA LEU A 159 6.42 15.35 -11.77
C LEU A 159 6.70 13.98 -11.18
N VAL A 160 7.05 13.92 -9.90
CA VAL A 160 7.22 12.68 -9.15
C VAL A 160 6.22 12.66 -8.00
N LEU A 161 5.48 11.57 -7.87
CA LEU A 161 4.60 11.31 -6.73
C LEU A 161 5.19 10.23 -5.83
N THR A 162 4.87 10.29 -4.54
CA THR A 162 5.29 9.28 -3.56
C THR A 162 4.32 9.25 -2.37
N PRO A 163 4.13 8.10 -1.69
CA PRO A 163 3.06 7.97 -0.71
C PRO A 163 3.37 8.55 0.67
N ASN A 164 4.63 8.85 1.03
CA ASN A 164 4.96 9.29 2.38
C ASN A 164 6.19 10.19 2.47
N ILE A 165 6.36 10.82 3.65
CA ILE A 165 7.46 11.76 3.95
C ILE A 165 8.82 11.06 3.89
N SER A 166 8.97 9.89 4.49
CA SER A 166 10.23 9.14 4.50
C SER A 166 10.71 8.80 3.08
N PHE A 167 9.81 8.35 2.19
CA PHE A 167 10.17 8.07 0.80
C PHE A 167 10.52 9.35 0.04
N ARG A 168 9.74 10.43 0.24
CA ARG A 168 10.09 11.73 -0.35
C ARG A 168 11.50 12.16 0.05
N ASN A 169 11.82 12.10 1.33
CA ASN A 169 13.13 12.49 1.85
C ASN A 169 14.24 11.60 1.30
N LEU A 170 13.97 10.28 1.16
CA LEU A 170 14.89 9.34 0.53
C LEU A 170 15.19 9.69 -0.93
N PHE A 171 14.17 9.94 -1.75
CA PHE A 171 14.35 10.31 -3.16
C PHE A 171 15.03 11.68 -3.30
N MET A 172 14.71 12.64 -2.44
CA MET A 172 15.41 13.93 -2.40
C MET A 172 16.90 13.76 -2.04
N SER A 173 17.23 12.92 -1.08
CA SER A 173 18.64 12.63 -0.72
C SER A 173 19.43 11.99 -1.86
N ARG A 174 18.72 11.38 -2.83
CA ARG A 174 19.31 10.78 -4.05
C ARG A 174 19.30 11.72 -5.26
N GLY A 175 18.89 12.97 -5.05
CA GLY A 175 18.97 14.03 -6.06
C GLY A 175 17.68 14.34 -6.80
N CYS A 176 16.51 13.89 -6.31
CA CYS A 176 15.22 14.38 -6.79
C CYS A 176 15.03 15.83 -6.30
N PRO A 177 14.79 16.81 -7.17
CA PRO A 177 14.52 18.19 -6.74
C PRO A 177 13.23 18.27 -5.90
N GLN A 178 13.26 19.05 -4.82
CA GLN A 178 12.11 19.24 -3.94
C GLN A 178 10.88 19.79 -4.68
N SER A 179 11.07 20.67 -5.65
CA SER A 179 9.99 21.25 -6.47
C SER A 179 9.32 20.24 -7.40
N LYS A 180 9.91 19.07 -7.59
CA LYS A 180 9.45 18.02 -8.51
C LYS A 180 8.70 16.90 -7.80
N ILE A 181 8.91 16.70 -6.50
CA ILE A 181 8.38 15.56 -5.76
C ILE A 181 7.29 15.98 -4.78
N HIS A 182 6.13 15.34 -4.90
CA HIS A 182 4.94 15.62 -4.08
C HIS A 182 4.43 14.34 -3.42
N ILE A 183 3.80 14.50 -2.25
CA ILE A 183 3.20 13.39 -1.52
C ILE A 183 1.74 13.28 -1.90
N VAL A 184 1.35 12.10 -2.40
CA VAL A 184 -0.04 11.66 -2.50
C VAL A 184 -0.15 10.38 -1.69
N MET A 185 -0.65 10.51 -0.46
CA MET A 185 -0.67 9.40 0.48
C MET A 185 -1.68 8.34 0.05
N ASN A 186 -1.28 7.09 0.19
CA ASN A 186 -2.11 5.93 -0.13
C ASN A 186 -3.19 5.70 0.96
N SER A 187 -4.04 6.70 1.22
CA SER A 187 -5.08 6.63 2.25
C SER A 187 -6.26 5.77 1.81
N PRO A 188 -6.90 5.02 2.69
CA PRO A 188 -8.10 4.26 2.35
C PRO A 188 -9.26 5.18 1.97
N VAL A 189 -10.18 4.66 1.15
CA VAL A 189 -11.43 5.36 0.83
C VAL A 189 -12.36 5.25 2.03
N GLU A 190 -12.68 6.37 2.66
CA GLU A 190 -13.41 6.43 3.92
C GLU A 190 -14.75 5.70 3.86
N SER A 191 -15.49 5.88 2.77
CA SER A 191 -16.82 5.29 2.61
C SER A 191 -16.84 3.76 2.69
N ILE A 192 -15.70 3.09 2.48
CA ILE A 192 -15.62 1.63 2.63
C ILE A 192 -15.64 1.24 4.12
N TYR A 193 -15.03 2.06 4.97
CA TYR A 193 -14.80 1.76 6.39
C TYR A 193 -15.79 2.47 7.34
N GLU A 194 -16.71 3.30 6.81
CA GLU A 194 -17.72 3.96 7.64
C GLU A 194 -18.72 2.95 8.23
N GLU A 195 -19.04 3.11 9.52
CA GLU A 195 -19.90 2.22 10.28
C GLU A 195 -21.27 1.98 9.60
N LYS A 196 -21.85 3.01 9.00
CA LYS A 196 -23.14 2.91 8.27
C LYS A 196 -23.13 1.96 7.07
N ASN A 197 -21.93 1.60 6.57
CA ASN A 197 -21.73 0.71 5.42
C ASN A 197 -21.34 -0.72 5.85
N ILE A 198 -21.33 -0.99 7.16
CA ILE A 198 -21.04 -2.32 7.68
C ILE A 198 -22.24 -3.24 7.40
N ASP A 199 -21.98 -4.29 6.66
CA ASP A 199 -22.99 -5.31 6.40
C ASP A 199 -23.12 -6.26 7.62
N ALA A 200 -24.28 -6.22 8.25
CA ALA A 200 -24.56 -7.03 9.44
C ALA A 200 -24.37 -8.54 9.23
N ARG A 201 -24.46 -9.01 7.98
CA ARG A 201 -24.20 -10.43 7.63
C ARG A 201 -22.78 -10.88 7.92
N PHE A 202 -21.82 -9.96 7.93
CA PHE A 202 -20.42 -10.22 8.18
C PHE A 202 -19.98 -9.94 9.64
N LEU A 203 -20.91 -9.49 10.48
CA LEU A 203 -20.61 -9.29 11.90
C LEU A 203 -20.53 -10.65 12.61
N GLU A 204 -19.34 -11.06 13.01
CA GLU A 204 -19.22 -12.24 13.87
C GLU A 204 -19.81 -11.96 15.26
N PRO A 205 -20.59 -12.91 15.84
CA PRO A 205 -21.06 -12.78 17.21
C PRO A 205 -19.89 -12.55 18.18
N VAL A 206 -19.93 -11.47 18.92
CA VAL A 206 -18.92 -11.17 19.94
C VAL A 206 -19.24 -11.98 21.18
N ALA A 207 -18.45 -13.00 21.48
CA ALA A 207 -18.56 -13.67 22.78
C ALA A 207 -18.30 -12.64 23.90
N ALA A 208 -19.19 -12.59 24.88
CA ALA A 208 -19.31 -11.50 25.87
C ALA A 208 -18.05 -11.17 26.70
N LYS A 209 -16.96 -11.89 26.57
CA LYS A 209 -15.71 -11.68 27.31
C LYS A 209 -14.44 -11.95 26.48
N SER A 210 -14.53 -11.88 25.12
CA SER A 210 -13.33 -12.09 24.28
C SER A 210 -12.57 -10.79 24.06
N PHE A 211 -11.25 -10.82 24.11
CA PHE A 211 -10.38 -9.71 23.67
C PHE A 211 -9.87 -10.02 22.26
N ARG A 212 -10.36 -9.30 21.25
CA ARG A 212 -10.10 -9.58 19.86
C ARG A 212 -8.99 -8.69 19.31
N VAL A 213 -7.86 -9.30 19.01
CA VAL A 213 -6.73 -8.70 18.30
C VAL A 213 -6.88 -8.99 16.81
N MET A 214 -6.70 -8.04 15.95
CA MET A 214 -6.85 -8.20 14.50
C MET A 214 -5.56 -7.89 13.75
N TYR A 215 -5.18 -8.79 12.84
CA TYR A 215 -4.19 -8.57 11.80
C TYR A 215 -4.88 -8.65 10.44
N ASN A 216 -4.64 -7.68 9.56
CA ASN A 216 -5.06 -7.71 8.16
C ASN A 216 -3.91 -7.33 7.24
N GLY A 217 -3.77 -8.01 6.11
CA GLY A 217 -2.81 -7.69 5.06
C GLY A 217 -2.04 -8.87 4.51
N TYR A 218 -1.09 -8.57 3.61
CA TYR A 218 -0.28 -9.59 2.97
C TYR A 218 0.70 -10.22 3.97
N ILE A 219 0.75 -11.56 4.00
CA ILE A 219 1.51 -12.32 5.00
C ILE A 219 2.89 -12.66 4.43
N THR A 220 3.89 -11.87 4.86
CA THR A 220 5.31 -12.07 4.56
C THR A 220 6.12 -12.00 5.84
N GLU A 221 7.35 -12.51 5.82
CA GLU A 221 8.24 -12.47 6.97
C GLU A 221 8.42 -11.05 7.54
N HIS A 222 8.62 -10.06 6.67
CA HIS A 222 8.84 -8.68 7.11
C HIS A 222 7.57 -7.98 7.66
N ASN A 223 6.38 -8.52 7.38
CA ASN A 223 5.12 -8.04 7.97
C ASN A 223 4.87 -8.60 9.38
N GLY A 224 5.67 -9.58 9.84
CA GLY A 224 5.82 -9.94 11.24
C GLY A 224 4.61 -10.58 11.91
N LEU A 225 3.75 -11.31 11.17
CA LEU A 225 2.62 -12.01 11.78
C LEU A 225 3.05 -12.97 12.90
N ASP A 226 4.20 -13.60 12.77
CA ASP A 226 4.81 -14.45 13.79
C ASP A 226 5.14 -13.70 15.10
N VAL A 227 5.49 -12.40 15.01
CA VAL A 227 5.66 -11.53 16.19
C VAL A 227 4.33 -11.36 16.93
N ALA A 228 3.23 -11.14 16.20
CA ALA A 228 1.90 -11.04 16.80
C ALA A 228 1.43 -12.37 17.40
N ILE A 229 1.68 -13.50 16.72
CA ILE A 229 1.40 -14.84 17.24
C ILE A 229 2.12 -15.07 18.58
N LYS A 230 3.42 -14.76 18.64
CA LYS A 230 4.19 -14.93 19.88
C LYS A 230 3.73 -13.98 20.98
N ALA A 231 3.38 -12.73 20.65
CA ALA A 231 2.85 -11.78 21.64
C ALA A 231 1.53 -12.27 22.26
N VAL A 232 0.62 -12.83 21.44
CA VAL A 232 -0.63 -13.42 21.94
C VAL A 232 -0.37 -14.68 22.78
N ALA A 233 0.61 -15.51 22.39
CA ALA A 233 1.01 -16.68 23.18
C ALA A 233 1.51 -16.30 24.59
N LEU A 234 2.21 -15.18 24.74
CA LEU A 234 2.65 -14.66 26.04
C LEU A 234 1.49 -14.17 26.92
N LEU A 235 0.32 -13.91 26.32
CA LEU A 235 -0.84 -13.33 27.01
C LEU A 235 -2.00 -14.30 27.21
N LYS A 236 -2.02 -15.47 26.60
CA LYS A 236 -3.17 -16.41 26.61
C LYS A 236 -3.62 -16.82 28.02
N ASP A 237 -2.68 -16.92 28.97
CA ASP A 237 -2.96 -17.27 30.37
C ASP A 237 -3.28 -16.03 31.24
N ARG A 238 -3.02 -14.82 30.73
CA ARG A 238 -3.20 -13.54 31.45
C ARG A 238 -4.45 -12.79 31.01
N ILE A 239 -4.82 -12.90 29.75
CA ILE A 239 -6.04 -12.32 29.18
C ILE A 239 -6.97 -13.45 28.76
N PRO A 240 -7.98 -13.77 29.57
CA PRO A 240 -8.96 -14.81 29.23
C PRO A 240 -9.64 -14.55 27.88
N ASN A 241 -9.71 -15.59 27.05
CA ASN A 241 -10.34 -15.53 25.72
C ASN A 241 -9.72 -14.47 24.76
N ILE A 242 -8.40 -14.22 24.84
CA ILE A 242 -7.70 -13.47 23.81
C ILE A 242 -7.72 -14.24 22.48
N ILE A 243 -8.08 -13.59 21.39
CA ILE A 243 -8.17 -14.18 20.05
C ILE A 243 -7.44 -13.29 19.06
N LEU A 244 -6.47 -13.84 18.33
CA LEU A 244 -5.85 -13.22 17.17
C LEU A 244 -6.59 -13.65 15.91
N ASN A 245 -7.33 -12.72 15.30
CA ASN A 245 -7.99 -12.92 14.02
C ASN A 245 -7.07 -12.44 12.90
N VAL A 246 -6.80 -13.29 11.92
CA VAL A 246 -5.85 -13.05 10.82
C VAL A 246 -6.56 -13.10 9.49
N TYR A 247 -6.50 -11.98 8.75
CA TYR A 247 -7.09 -11.82 7.42
C TYR A 247 -5.99 -11.51 6.40
N GLY A 248 -5.92 -12.29 5.33
CA GLY A 248 -4.96 -12.17 4.26
C GLY A 248 -4.23 -13.46 3.95
N GLU A 249 -3.36 -13.40 2.95
CA GLU A 249 -2.54 -14.52 2.47
C GLU A 249 -1.15 -14.02 2.08
N GLY A 250 -0.22 -14.96 1.90
CA GLY A 250 1.13 -14.65 1.43
C GLY A 250 2.07 -15.84 1.48
N ASN A 251 3.31 -15.62 1.12
CA ASN A 251 4.32 -16.67 1.06
C ASN A 251 4.85 -17.13 2.44
N PHE A 252 4.38 -16.52 3.51
CA PHE A 252 4.76 -16.87 4.88
C PHE A 252 3.56 -17.43 5.68
N THR A 253 2.44 -17.68 5.01
CA THR A 253 1.19 -18.15 5.64
C THR A 253 1.37 -19.52 6.30
N ASP A 254 1.88 -20.51 5.56
CA ASP A 254 2.01 -21.90 6.06
C ASP A 254 2.90 -21.95 7.30
N TYR A 255 4.02 -21.22 7.29
CA TYR A 255 4.88 -21.07 8.45
C TYR A 255 4.12 -20.50 9.67
N CYS A 256 3.34 -19.43 9.48
CA CYS A 256 2.59 -18.81 10.57
C CYS A 256 1.50 -19.73 11.14
N LEU A 257 0.83 -20.51 10.29
CA LEU A 257 -0.18 -21.49 10.73
C LEU A 257 0.45 -22.59 11.59
N GLU A 258 1.60 -23.14 11.17
CA GLU A 258 2.34 -24.13 11.95
C GLU A 258 2.86 -23.52 13.25
N PHE A 259 3.48 -22.35 13.18
CA PHE A 259 4.00 -21.64 14.34
C PHE A 259 2.93 -21.33 15.39
N ALA A 260 1.71 -20.94 14.98
CA ALA A 260 0.61 -20.73 15.93
C ALA A 260 0.21 -22.01 16.69
N LYS A 261 0.22 -23.16 16.01
CA LYS A 261 -0.01 -24.47 16.65
C LYS A 261 1.09 -24.81 17.65
N ASP A 262 2.36 -24.60 17.27
CA ASP A 262 3.52 -24.85 18.14
C ASP A 262 3.50 -23.97 19.40
N GLN A 263 2.95 -22.74 19.30
CA GLN A 263 2.74 -21.86 20.44
C GLN A 263 1.50 -22.24 21.29
N GLY A 264 0.76 -23.28 20.90
CA GLY A 264 -0.43 -23.75 21.62
C GLY A 264 -1.62 -22.78 21.57
N LEU A 265 -1.82 -22.11 20.41
CA LEU A 265 -2.88 -21.10 20.21
C LEU A 265 -4.13 -21.66 19.50
N ASN A 266 -4.44 -22.97 19.65
CA ASN A 266 -5.53 -23.62 18.92
C ASN A 266 -6.89 -22.86 19.03
N ASP A 267 -7.20 -22.33 20.22
CA ASP A 267 -8.44 -21.58 20.48
C ASP A 267 -8.26 -20.05 20.38
N SER A 268 -7.02 -19.58 20.43
CA SER A 268 -6.66 -18.15 20.45
C SER A 268 -6.16 -17.62 19.10
N PHE A 269 -6.17 -18.42 18.05
CA PHE A 269 -5.76 -18.05 16.71
C PHE A 269 -6.81 -18.48 15.68
N LYS A 270 -7.30 -17.51 14.89
CA LYS A 270 -8.26 -17.76 13.82
C LYS A 270 -7.74 -17.21 12.50
N PHE A 271 -7.57 -18.09 11.52
CA PHE A 271 -7.15 -17.72 10.18
C PHE A 271 -8.35 -17.71 9.23
N HIS A 272 -8.61 -16.56 8.60
CA HIS A 272 -9.76 -16.33 7.71
C HIS A 272 -9.38 -16.29 6.23
N GLY A 273 -8.06 -16.26 5.90
CA GLY A 273 -7.58 -16.18 4.52
C GLY A 273 -7.87 -14.84 3.87
N LEU A 274 -7.89 -14.85 2.54
CA LEU A 274 -8.22 -13.67 1.74
C LEU A 274 -9.74 -13.49 1.69
N VAL A 275 -10.21 -12.33 2.12
CA VAL A 275 -11.63 -11.98 2.19
C VAL A 275 -11.92 -10.65 1.49
N SER A 276 -13.20 -10.34 1.27
CA SER A 276 -13.60 -9.08 0.64
C SER A 276 -13.40 -7.86 1.58
N PRO A 277 -13.31 -6.64 1.04
CA PRO A 277 -13.19 -5.42 1.85
C PRO A 277 -14.32 -5.23 2.87
N GLU A 278 -15.54 -5.69 2.55
CA GLU A 278 -16.71 -5.59 3.43
C GLU A 278 -16.52 -6.48 4.68
N VAL A 279 -15.95 -7.68 4.51
CA VAL A 279 -15.62 -8.58 5.62
C VAL A 279 -14.51 -7.97 6.49
N ILE A 280 -13.48 -7.35 5.87
CA ILE A 280 -12.42 -6.64 6.61
C ILE A 280 -13.03 -5.50 7.45
N THR A 281 -13.94 -4.72 6.86
CA THR A 281 -14.60 -3.62 7.55
C THR A 281 -15.40 -4.11 8.76
N ALA A 282 -16.19 -5.17 8.62
CA ALA A 282 -16.93 -5.79 9.72
C ALA A 282 -16.01 -6.38 10.80
N ALA A 283 -14.89 -6.99 10.38
CA ALA A 283 -13.89 -7.54 11.30
C ALA A 283 -13.19 -6.45 12.12
N ILE A 284 -12.83 -5.30 11.52
CA ILE A 284 -12.29 -4.15 12.24
C ILE A 284 -13.31 -3.66 13.26
N HIS A 285 -14.60 -3.53 12.87
CA HIS A 285 -15.65 -3.07 13.73
C HIS A 285 -15.81 -3.92 15.00
N THR A 286 -15.71 -5.23 14.86
CA THR A 286 -15.82 -6.18 15.98
C THR A 286 -14.51 -6.42 16.73
N SER A 287 -13.38 -5.88 16.27
CA SER A 287 -12.10 -5.98 16.94
C SER A 287 -11.97 -4.98 18.11
N HIS A 288 -11.11 -5.30 19.08
CA HIS A 288 -10.76 -4.40 20.18
C HIS A 288 -9.47 -3.64 19.88
N VAL A 289 -8.58 -4.22 19.07
CA VAL A 289 -7.29 -3.61 18.71
C VAL A 289 -6.77 -4.19 17.39
N GLY A 290 -6.22 -3.33 16.54
CA GLY A 290 -5.48 -3.71 15.36
C GLY A 290 -3.98 -3.81 15.62
N VAL A 291 -3.29 -4.76 14.99
CA VAL A 291 -1.83 -4.89 15.07
C VAL A 291 -1.18 -4.78 13.70
N VAL A 292 -0.11 -4.00 13.65
CA VAL A 292 0.77 -3.84 12.50
C VAL A 292 2.18 -4.29 12.91
N PRO A 293 2.45 -5.61 13.00
CA PRO A 293 3.63 -6.12 13.68
C PRO A 293 4.90 -6.12 12.81
N ASN A 294 5.01 -5.21 11.84
CA ASN A 294 6.10 -5.18 10.88
C ASN A 294 7.47 -5.13 11.57
N ARG A 295 8.42 -5.93 11.05
CA ARG A 295 9.82 -5.91 11.47
C ARG A 295 10.53 -4.70 10.88
N ALA A 296 11.53 -4.15 11.58
CA ALA A 296 12.38 -3.11 11.01
C ALA A 296 13.38 -3.72 10.02
N ASN A 297 13.39 -3.18 8.82
CA ASN A 297 14.36 -3.46 7.76
C ASN A 297 14.48 -2.23 6.84
N PRO A 298 15.36 -2.20 5.85
CA PRO A 298 15.56 -1.03 5.01
C PRO A 298 14.30 -0.46 4.35
N PHE A 299 13.32 -1.32 4.01
CA PHE A 299 12.06 -0.92 3.40
C PHE A 299 11.01 -0.55 4.45
N THR A 300 10.70 -1.46 5.38
CA THR A 300 9.63 -1.26 6.37
C THR A 300 9.91 -0.14 7.36
N SER A 301 11.19 0.20 7.57
CA SER A 301 11.57 1.36 8.41
C SER A 301 11.13 2.69 7.82
N LEU A 302 10.92 2.77 6.51
CA LEU A 302 10.51 3.98 5.78
C LEU A 302 9.06 3.92 5.29
N ASN A 303 8.49 2.71 5.21
CA ASN A 303 7.13 2.51 4.73
C ASN A 303 6.09 2.98 5.77
N PHE A 304 4.94 3.45 5.27
CA PHE A 304 3.76 3.74 6.07
C PHE A 304 2.64 2.73 5.76
N PRO A 305 2.30 1.83 6.69
CA PRO A 305 1.22 0.86 6.51
C PRO A 305 -0.15 1.53 6.58
N THR A 306 -0.87 1.57 5.47
CA THR A 306 -2.18 2.25 5.35
C THR A 306 -3.26 1.68 6.26
N ARG A 307 -3.14 0.41 6.67
CA ARG A 307 -4.06 -0.24 7.63
C ARG A 307 -4.11 0.46 9.00
N ILE A 308 -3.11 1.26 9.38
CA ILE A 308 -3.19 2.13 10.56
C ILE A 308 -4.41 3.05 10.45
N PHE A 309 -4.63 3.64 9.27
CA PHE A 309 -5.78 4.49 9.03
C PHE A 309 -7.11 3.72 8.99
N GLU A 310 -7.11 2.47 8.50
CA GLU A 310 -8.32 1.62 8.48
C GLU A 310 -8.86 1.41 9.88
N PHE A 311 -7.99 1.13 10.87
CA PHE A 311 -8.38 1.03 12.27
C PHE A 311 -8.84 2.38 12.85
N LEU A 312 -8.12 3.46 12.58
CA LEU A 312 -8.45 4.80 13.09
C LEU A 312 -9.78 5.34 12.55
N ILE A 313 -10.17 4.98 11.30
CA ILE A 313 -11.48 5.34 10.73
C ILE A 313 -12.61 4.74 11.57
N GLN A 314 -12.43 3.53 12.07
CA GLN A 314 -13.41 2.84 12.90
C GLN A 314 -13.15 2.99 14.41
N GLU A 315 -12.39 4.02 14.77
CA GLU A 315 -12.12 4.38 16.18
C GLU A 315 -11.50 3.24 17.00
N LYS A 316 -10.70 2.36 16.32
CA LYS A 316 -10.04 1.24 16.99
C LYS A 316 -8.60 1.59 17.37
N PRO A 317 -8.15 1.21 18.58
CA PRO A 317 -6.74 1.24 18.93
C PRO A 317 -5.90 0.48 17.91
N VAL A 318 -4.73 1.00 17.58
CA VAL A 318 -3.78 0.32 16.70
C VAL A 318 -2.39 0.33 17.33
N ILE A 319 -1.75 -0.84 17.33
CA ILE A 319 -0.36 -1.01 17.76
C ILE A 319 0.51 -1.14 16.52
N ALA A 320 1.51 -0.27 16.40
CA ALA A 320 2.40 -0.23 15.24
C ALA A 320 3.88 -0.16 15.67
N PRO A 321 4.82 -0.60 14.82
CA PRO A 321 6.23 -0.56 15.16
C PRO A 321 6.76 0.87 15.19
N LYS A 322 7.67 1.16 16.09
CA LYS A 322 8.33 2.47 16.21
C LYS A 322 9.35 2.68 15.09
N THR A 323 8.87 2.80 13.85
CA THR A 323 9.69 3.04 12.66
C THR A 323 9.59 4.48 12.17
N GLN A 324 10.57 4.95 11.38
CA GLN A 324 10.62 6.34 10.90
C GLN A 324 9.39 6.68 10.05
N GLY A 325 9.00 5.80 9.11
CA GLY A 325 7.86 6.05 8.24
C GLY A 325 6.54 6.28 8.98
N ILE A 326 6.37 5.68 10.17
CA ILE A 326 5.20 5.89 11.02
C ILE A 326 5.39 7.12 11.92
N LYS A 327 6.60 7.31 12.47
CA LYS A 327 6.95 8.47 13.30
C LYS A 327 6.91 9.82 12.57
N ASP A 328 6.96 9.81 11.24
CA ASP A 328 6.76 11.02 10.44
C ASP A 328 5.34 11.61 10.59
N TYR A 329 4.39 10.83 11.11
CA TYR A 329 2.98 11.20 11.23
C TYR A 329 2.43 11.09 12.65
N PHE A 330 2.90 10.11 13.43
CA PHE A 330 2.38 9.75 14.73
C PHE A 330 3.46 9.79 15.82
N ASP A 331 3.03 10.02 17.05
CA ASP A 331 3.82 9.94 18.27
C ASP A 331 3.17 9.02 19.31
N GLU A 332 3.76 8.90 20.50
CA GLU A 332 3.29 8.03 21.60
C GLU A 332 1.91 8.45 22.14
N ASP A 333 1.47 9.68 21.87
CA ASP A 333 0.17 10.19 22.27
C ASP A 333 -0.95 9.90 21.27
N THR A 334 -0.60 9.49 20.06
CA THR A 334 -1.53 9.40 18.92
C THR A 334 -1.72 7.99 18.40
N ILE A 335 -0.77 7.06 18.64
CA ILE A 335 -0.92 5.60 18.47
C ILE A 335 -0.08 4.84 19.50
N HIS A 336 -0.34 3.54 19.65
CA HIS A 336 0.47 2.68 20.50
C HIS A 336 1.68 2.15 19.73
N PHE A 337 2.89 2.52 20.16
CA PHE A 337 4.13 2.04 19.58
C PHE A 337 4.68 0.83 20.34
N PHE A 338 5.26 -0.13 19.59
CA PHE A 338 6.07 -1.21 20.14
C PHE A 338 7.44 -1.27 19.44
N ASP A 339 8.41 -1.94 20.05
CA ASP A 339 9.75 -2.10 19.48
C ASP A 339 9.69 -3.10 18.31
N PRO A 340 10.10 -2.71 17.08
CA PRO A 340 9.95 -3.54 15.89
C PRO A 340 10.55 -4.94 16.03
N GLY A 341 9.74 -5.98 15.79
CA GLY A 341 10.18 -7.38 15.88
C GLY A 341 10.27 -7.95 17.30
N ASN A 342 9.89 -7.17 18.32
CA ASN A 342 9.90 -7.58 19.73
C ASN A 342 8.49 -8.01 20.18
N PRO A 343 8.21 -9.32 20.35
CA PRO A 343 6.89 -9.80 20.75
C PRO A 343 6.54 -9.46 22.21
N GLU A 344 7.51 -9.33 23.10
CA GLU A 344 7.33 -8.93 24.49
C GLU A 344 6.82 -7.49 24.56
N SER A 345 7.44 -6.58 23.80
CA SER A 345 6.99 -5.17 23.69
C SER A 345 5.59 -5.07 23.10
N LEU A 346 5.24 -5.89 22.07
CA LEU A 346 3.89 -5.95 21.53
C LEU A 346 2.88 -6.49 22.56
N ALA A 347 3.25 -7.52 23.32
CA ALA A 347 2.41 -8.09 24.37
C ALA A 347 2.14 -7.06 25.49
N GLU A 348 3.12 -6.26 25.89
CA GLU A 348 2.94 -5.17 26.86
C GLU A 348 1.89 -4.18 26.39
N LYS A 349 1.94 -3.74 25.11
CA LYS A 349 0.95 -2.81 24.56
C LYS A 349 -0.45 -3.41 24.44
N LEU A 350 -0.57 -4.69 24.11
CA LEU A 350 -1.84 -5.40 24.14
C LEU A 350 -2.43 -5.45 25.57
N MET A 351 -1.59 -5.71 26.58
CA MET A 351 -1.99 -5.71 27.98
C MET A 351 -2.41 -4.29 28.46
N GLU A 352 -1.68 -3.24 28.07
CA GLU A 352 -2.04 -1.83 28.39
C GLU A 352 -3.45 -1.51 27.87
N ILE A 353 -3.74 -1.81 26.59
CA ILE A 353 -5.04 -1.55 25.97
C ILE A 353 -6.16 -2.37 26.63
N HIS A 354 -5.88 -3.64 26.96
CA HIS A 354 -6.84 -4.50 27.64
C HIS A 354 -7.17 -4.00 29.07
N SER A 355 -6.14 -3.53 29.81
CA SER A 355 -6.28 -3.12 31.20
C SER A 355 -6.87 -1.71 31.36
N ASP A 356 -6.65 -0.81 30.40
CA ASP A 356 -7.15 0.58 30.42
C ASP A 356 -7.75 1.00 29.07
N PRO A 357 -8.96 0.53 28.74
CA PRO A 357 -9.65 0.90 27.51
C PRO A 357 -9.95 2.40 27.39
N GLN A 358 -10.10 3.10 28.51
CA GLN A 358 -10.38 4.56 28.49
C GLN A 358 -9.15 5.32 27.99
N ARG A 359 -7.96 4.99 28.49
CA ARG A 359 -6.71 5.59 28.01
C ARG A 359 -6.48 5.23 26.53
N ALA A 360 -6.76 3.99 26.13
CA ALA A 360 -6.65 3.59 24.74
C ALA A 360 -7.58 4.44 23.84
N SER A 361 -8.82 4.69 24.24
CA SER A 361 -9.74 5.58 23.50
C SER A 361 -9.21 7.01 23.37
N GLN A 362 -8.59 7.57 24.40
CA GLN A 362 -7.99 8.92 24.34
C GLN A 362 -6.84 9.00 23.31
N VAL A 363 -6.04 7.95 23.20
CA VAL A 363 -4.97 7.86 22.18
C VAL A 363 -5.61 7.81 20.78
N VAL A 364 -6.65 7.00 20.60
CA VAL A 364 -7.41 6.90 19.34
C VAL A 364 -7.99 8.25 18.91
N GLU A 365 -8.62 8.99 19.81
CA GLU A 365 -9.19 10.33 19.51
C GLU A 365 -8.11 11.29 18.96
N LYS A 366 -6.92 11.27 19.54
CA LYS A 366 -5.79 12.07 19.03
C LYS A 366 -5.29 11.56 17.67
N GLY A 367 -5.19 10.23 17.51
CA GLY A 367 -4.82 9.58 16.26
C GLY A 367 -5.77 9.90 15.11
N ILE A 368 -7.07 9.94 15.37
CA ILE A 368 -8.09 10.34 14.39
C ILE A 368 -7.87 11.79 13.91
N LYS A 369 -7.45 12.71 14.79
CA LYS A 369 -7.13 14.09 14.39
C LYS A 369 -5.94 14.15 13.44
N VAL A 370 -4.96 13.27 13.62
CA VAL A 370 -3.85 13.12 12.67
C VAL A 370 -4.36 12.55 11.35
N TYR A 371 -5.10 11.42 11.38
CA TYR A 371 -5.66 10.79 10.18
C TYR A 371 -6.48 11.78 9.34
N LYS A 372 -7.34 12.61 9.96
CA LYS A 372 -8.22 13.58 9.25
C LYS A 372 -7.45 14.52 8.31
N ARG A 373 -6.16 14.77 8.54
CA ARG A 373 -5.29 15.57 7.67
C ARG A 373 -4.89 14.82 6.39
N PHE A 374 -4.91 13.47 6.44
CA PHE A 374 -4.42 12.59 5.39
C PHE A 374 -5.51 11.73 4.75
N ARG A 375 -6.78 12.02 5.01
CA ARG A 375 -7.92 11.30 4.45
C ARG A 375 -7.90 11.34 2.92
N TRP A 376 -8.46 10.30 2.30
CA TRP A 376 -8.47 10.19 0.84
C TRP A 376 -9.10 11.39 0.14
N ALA A 377 -10.18 11.96 0.68
CA ALA A 377 -10.81 13.16 0.12
C ALA A 377 -9.78 14.30 -0.11
N SER A 378 -8.90 14.55 0.87
CA SER A 378 -7.84 15.57 0.75
C SER A 378 -6.72 15.14 -0.21
N GLN A 379 -6.35 13.86 -0.21
CA GLN A 379 -5.33 13.35 -1.14
C GLN A 379 -5.81 13.36 -2.58
N ARG A 380 -7.10 13.05 -2.81
CA ARG A 380 -7.74 13.15 -4.12
C ARG A 380 -7.70 14.57 -4.67
N GLU A 381 -8.07 15.55 -3.86
CA GLU A 381 -8.02 16.96 -4.24
C GLU A 381 -6.58 17.38 -4.60
N ASN A 382 -5.61 17.01 -3.77
CA ASN A 382 -4.20 17.25 -4.03
C ASN A 382 -3.73 16.63 -5.36
N LEU A 383 -4.04 15.34 -5.61
CA LEU A 383 -3.70 14.66 -6.86
C LEU A 383 -4.30 15.40 -8.08
N VAL A 384 -5.60 15.73 -8.00
CA VAL A 384 -6.31 16.42 -9.09
C VAL A 384 -5.70 17.78 -9.39
N ASN A 385 -5.34 18.54 -8.36
CA ASN A 385 -4.71 19.86 -8.52
C ASN A 385 -3.31 19.73 -9.13
N LEU A 386 -2.46 18.82 -8.64
CA LEU A 386 -1.14 18.56 -9.22
C LEU A 386 -1.20 18.20 -10.71
N VAL A 387 -2.18 17.37 -11.09
CA VAL A 387 -2.38 16.97 -12.49
C VAL A 387 -2.86 18.16 -13.35
N ARG A 388 -3.78 18.99 -12.84
CA ARG A 388 -4.27 20.18 -13.55
C ARG A 388 -3.17 21.21 -13.74
N ASP A 389 -2.41 21.50 -12.69
CA ASP A 389 -1.31 22.47 -12.72
C ASP A 389 -0.23 22.03 -13.73
N LEU A 390 0.12 20.72 -13.71
CA LEU A 390 1.10 20.18 -14.64
C LEU A 390 0.62 20.26 -16.10
N ALA A 391 -0.66 19.97 -16.35
CA ALA A 391 -1.24 20.05 -17.70
C ALA A 391 -1.36 21.50 -18.20
N ALA A 392 -1.62 22.48 -17.32
CA ALA A 392 -1.73 23.88 -17.68
C ALA A 392 -0.40 24.50 -18.16
N VAL A 393 0.75 23.98 -17.71
CA VAL A 393 2.09 24.42 -18.16
C VAL A 393 2.39 24.01 -19.61
N SER A 394 1.50 23.26 -20.24
CA SER A 394 1.67 22.74 -21.63
C SER A 394 1.03 23.61 -22.72
N VAL A 395 0.40 24.71 -22.34
CA VAL A 395 -0.22 25.73 -23.22
C VAL A 395 0.68 26.99 -23.27
#